data_86044212f219630a07ceb1ba6dcf1c90
#
_entry.id   86044212f219630a07ceb1ba6dcf1c90
#
_cell.length_a   1.000
_cell.length_b   1.000
_cell.length_c   1.000
_cell.angle_alpha   90.00
_cell.angle_beta   90.00
_cell.angle_gamma   90.00
#
_symmetry.space_group_name_H-M   'P 1'
#
loop_
_entity.id
_entity.type
_entity.pdbx_description
1 polymer ?
#
loop_
_entity_poly.entity_id
_entity_poly.type
_entity_poly.pdbx_seq_one_letter_code
_entity_poly.pdbx_strand_id
1 'polypeptide(L)'
;MRRLPLVAALALASTLAPGSGGCASVPEGVVVNGARVDDAAVDRDPLALLPGGVIALGYLDAAALLRSPIGPDVAALAQRLLPLGPESGFDARRDVVRIWGGAYSMQGVDFCAVVEGTFDPAAIHRAAEVGAVTALGAPLVKSSYAGNDLYTSDNIGFVVVTPHVVLAGNETGIRRALDRLRGSKLERAVPAWMVDIASAKNAAMAGAADLSDQTPPGVLASALGGVRHVRVLGNFDAPGLNLAGALTYADAESAAHAVSVMHSMTGALMIAGAASAFGNIPVPKIHTEGQANDLAFTAAFQESALRPLLNLVESFSRKPAQPAPGRAAAPASPAPAAPVR
;
A
#
# COMPACT_ATOMS: atom_id res chain seq x y z
N MET A 1 7.52 22.34 3.30
CA MET A 1 6.13 22.06 3.70
C MET A 1 5.53 21.10 2.68
N ARG A 2 5.51 19.80 2.97
CA ARG A 2 5.03 18.75 2.05
C ARG A 2 3.58 18.42 2.40
N ARG A 3 2.66 18.75 1.51
CA ARG A 3 1.22 18.50 1.66
C ARG A 3 0.93 17.10 1.15
N LEU A 4 0.44 16.21 2.00
CA LEU A 4 -0.10 14.88 1.62
C LEU A 4 -1.61 15.03 1.32
N PRO A 5 -2.09 14.55 0.18
CA PRO A 5 -3.53 14.47 -0.06
C PRO A 5 -4.14 13.26 0.64
N LEU A 6 -5.30 13.47 1.23
CA LEU A 6 -6.08 12.57 2.09
C LEU A 6 -6.53 11.25 1.42
N VAL A 7 -6.42 11.13 0.11
CA VAL A 7 -6.95 10.01 -0.68
C VAL A 7 -5.98 8.84 -0.81
N ALA A 8 -4.70 9.02 -0.46
CA ALA A 8 -3.67 7.99 -0.60
C ALA A 8 -3.67 6.92 0.51
N ALA A 9 -4.50 7.06 1.53
CA ALA A 9 -4.47 6.15 2.69
C ALA A 9 -5.05 4.75 2.42
N LEU A 10 -5.73 4.55 1.30
CA LEU A 10 -6.32 3.25 0.94
C LEU A 10 -5.68 2.59 -0.28
N ALA A 11 -4.87 3.32 -1.03
CA ALA A 11 -4.09 2.73 -2.10
C ALA A 11 -2.65 2.65 -1.62
N LEU A 12 -2.17 1.47 -1.20
CA LEU A 12 -0.78 1.14 -0.91
C LEU A 12 0.05 2.37 -0.47
N ALA A 13 0.01 2.69 0.80
CA ALA A 13 0.85 3.73 1.39
C ALA A 13 2.33 3.29 1.36
N SER A 14 2.97 3.46 0.21
CA SER A 14 4.41 3.31 0.05
C SER A 14 5.06 4.68 0.16
N THR A 15 5.09 5.27 1.36
CA THR A 15 5.93 6.43 1.62
C THR A 15 7.23 5.95 2.23
N LEU A 16 8.24 5.75 1.39
CA LEU A 16 9.62 5.54 1.79
C LEU A 16 10.17 6.81 2.44
N ALA A 17 10.33 6.79 3.75
CA ALA A 17 11.23 7.70 4.45
C ALA A 17 12.60 7.01 4.57
N PRO A 18 13.73 7.66 4.20
CA PRO A 18 15.04 7.09 4.45
C PRO A 18 15.39 7.26 5.93
N GLY A 19 15.15 6.22 6.71
CA GLY A 19 15.65 6.08 8.07
C GLY A 19 16.90 5.20 8.04
N SER A 20 18.06 5.78 8.28
CA SER A 20 19.28 5.05 8.64
C SER A 20 19.04 4.36 9.99
N GLY A 21 18.80 3.08 9.99
CA GLY A 21 18.59 2.28 11.19
C GLY A 21 19.34 0.97 11.10
N GLY A 22 20.20 0.74 12.08
CA GLY A 22 21.15 -0.33 12.21
C GLY A 22 20.61 -1.71 11.93
N CYS A 23 21.48 -2.54 11.36
CA CYS A 23 21.32 -3.97 11.23
C CYS A 23 21.21 -4.60 12.62
N ALA A 24 19.99 -4.79 13.12
CA ALA A 24 19.77 -5.79 14.16
C ALA A 24 19.78 -7.14 13.46
N SER A 25 20.85 -7.89 13.59
CA SER A 25 20.90 -9.31 13.23
C SER A 25 19.83 -10.04 14.04
N VAL A 26 18.72 -10.40 13.38
CA VAL A 26 17.72 -11.30 13.96
C VAL A 26 18.42 -12.63 14.14
N PRO A 27 18.43 -13.24 15.35
CA PRO A 27 19.04 -14.56 15.55
C PRO A 27 18.36 -15.56 14.61
N GLU A 28 19.17 -16.34 13.91
CA GLU A 28 18.72 -17.44 13.06
C GLU A 28 17.71 -18.27 13.85
N GLY A 29 16.44 -18.21 13.42
CA GLY A 29 15.36 -18.83 14.14
C GLY A 29 15.54 -20.34 14.18
N VAL A 30 15.47 -20.89 15.36
CA VAL A 30 15.41 -22.34 15.58
C VAL A 30 14.31 -22.90 14.69
N VAL A 31 14.65 -23.77 13.75
CA VAL A 31 13.69 -24.51 12.93
C VAL A 31 12.91 -25.42 13.87
N VAL A 32 11.77 -24.94 14.34
CA VAL A 32 10.80 -25.82 15.00
C VAL A 32 10.19 -26.66 13.88
N ASN A 33 10.35 -27.97 13.94
CA ASN A 33 9.70 -28.94 13.04
C ASN A 33 8.18 -28.90 13.26
N GLY A 34 7.53 -27.83 12.81
CA GLY A 34 6.08 -27.72 12.69
C GLY A 34 5.67 -28.25 11.31
N ALA A 35 4.61 -29.04 11.25
CA ALA A 35 4.02 -29.42 9.98
C ALA A 35 3.62 -28.14 9.21
N ARG A 36 4.07 -28.01 7.96
CA ARG A 36 3.65 -26.94 7.07
C ARG A 36 2.14 -27.04 6.88
N VAL A 37 1.44 -25.90 6.92
CA VAL A 37 0.01 -25.83 6.59
C VAL A 37 -0.17 -26.24 5.13
N ASP A 38 -1.17 -27.07 4.86
CA ASP A 38 -1.54 -27.52 3.51
C ASP A 38 -1.94 -26.34 2.63
N ASP A 39 -1.47 -26.34 1.38
CA ASP A 39 -1.76 -25.31 0.37
C ASP A 39 -3.28 -25.13 0.16
N ALA A 40 -4.06 -26.24 0.20
CA ALA A 40 -5.51 -26.19 0.11
C ALA A 40 -6.18 -25.47 1.31
N ALA A 41 -5.55 -25.47 2.48
CA ALA A 41 -6.03 -24.70 3.63
C ALA A 41 -5.76 -23.20 3.44
N VAL A 42 -4.61 -22.85 2.87
CA VAL A 42 -4.26 -21.49 2.50
C VAL A 42 -5.22 -20.94 1.45
N ASP A 43 -5.45 -21.69 0.38
CA ASP A 43 -6.34 -21.28 -0.72
C ASP A 43 -7.81 -21.13 -0.26
N ARG A 44 -8.23 -21.89 0.75
CA ARG A 44 -9.59 -21.80 1.32
C ARG A 44 -9.81 -20.51 2.13
N ASP A 45 -8.81 -20.06 2.87
CA ASP A 45 -8.88 -18.87 3.70
C ASP A 45 -7.55 -18.08 3.69
N PRO A 46 -7.23 -17.42 2.56
CA PRO A 46 -5.99 -16.68 2.42
C PRO A 46 -5.86 -15.53 3.43
N LEU A 47 -6.99 -14.97 3.88
CA LEU A 47 -7.04 -13.89 4.87
C LEU A 47 -6.44 -14.31 6.23
N ALA A 48 -6.46 -15.61 6.53
CA ALA A 48 -5.84 -16.15 7.72
C ALA A 48 -4.30 -16.01 7.74
N LEU A 49 -3.67 -15.70 6.61
CA LEU A 49 -2.24 -15.37 6.53
C LEU A 49 -1.91 -14.01 7.13
N LEU A 50 -2.85 -13.06 7.15
CA LEU A 50 -2.58 -11.74 7.70
C LEU A 50 -2.23 -11.82 9.18
N PRO A 51 -1.09 -11.22 9.60
CA PRO A 51 -0.69 -11.20 11.00
C PRO A 51 -1.73 -10.51 11.91
N GLY A 52 -1.74 -10.87 13.18
CA GLY A 52 -2.53 -10.16 14.20
C GLY A 52 -1.99 -8.75 14.47
N GLY A 53 -2.82 -7.93 15.13
CA GLY A 53 -2.49 -6.55 15.47
C GLY A 53 -2.64 -5.58 14.29
N VAL A 54 -3.46 -5.92 13.31
CA VAL A 54 -3.80 -5.03 12.20
C VAL A 54 -4.55 -3.80 12.73
N ILE A 55 -4.08 -2.62 12.36
CA ILE A 55 -4.75 -1.33 12.67
C ILE A 55 -5.67 -0.88 11.54
N ALA A 56 -5.38 -1.32 10.31
CA ALA A 56 -6.27 -1.10 9.17
C ALA A 56 -6.26 -2.30 8.24
N LEU A 57 -7.44 -2.71 7.80
CA LEU A 57 -7.66 -3.74 6.79
C LEU A 57 -8.26 -3.10 5.55
N GLY A 58 -7.66 -3.38 4.39
CA GLY A 58 -8.18 -3.01 3.07
C GLY A 58 -8.55 -4.24 2.25
N TYR A 59 -9.55 -4.09 1.40
CA TYR A 59 -9.95 -5.04 0.37
C TYR A 59 -10.06 -4.35 -0.98
N LEU A 60 -9.64 -5.00 -2.03
CA LEU A 60 -9.76 -4.54 -3.41
C LEU A 60 -10.13 -5.73 -4.32
N ASP A 61 -11.25 -5.62 -5.01
CA ASP A 61 -11.54 -6.42 -6.20
C ASP A 61 -10.67 -5.88 -7.35
N ALA A 62 -9.50 -6.49 -7.53
CA ALA A 62 -8.54 -6.08 -8.54
C ALA A 62 -9.11 -6.29 -9.94
N ALA A 63 -9.91 -7.34 -10.15
CA ALA A 63 -10.54 -7.59 -11.43
C ALA A 63 -11.57 -6.51 -11.77
N ALA A 64 -12.35 -6.02 -10.80
CA ALA A 64 -13.28 -4.91 -11.01
C ALA A 64 -12.52 -3.60 -11.33
N LEU A 65 -11.47 -3.29 -10.56
CA LEU A 65 -10.61 -2.11 -10.81
C LEU A 65 -9.99 -2.16 -12.21
N LEU A 66 -9.41 -3.29 -12.60
CA LEU A 66 -8.72 -3.44 -13.88
C LEU A 66 -9.65 -3.46 -15.09
N ARG A 67 -10.95 -3.75 -14.87
CA ARG A 67 -12.00 -3.59 -15.89
C ARG A 67 -12.61 -2.19 -15.94
N SER A 68 -12.36 -1.36 -14.96
CA SER A 68 -12.86 0.03 -14.89
C SER A 68 -12.20 0.92 -15.96
N PRO A 69 -12.74 2.11 -16.24
CA PRO A 69 -12.13 3.06 -17.18
C PRO A 69 -10.68 3.43 -16.88
N ILE A 70 -10.26 3.42 -15.60
CA ILE A 70 -8.86 3.66 -15.20
C ILE A 70 -8.00 2.38 -15.19
N GLY A 71 -8.59 1.23 -15.45
CA GLY A 71 -7.92 -0.06 -15.42
C GLY A 71 -6.64 -0.14 -16.26
N PRO A 72 -6.62 0.38 -17.51
CA PRO A 72 -5.41 0.40 -18.32
C PRO A 72 -4.25 1.19 -17.67
N ASP A 73 -4.55 2.34 -17.06
CA ASP A 73 -3.54 3.19 -16.39
C ASP A 73 -3.01 2.50 -15.13
N VAL A 74 -3.92 1.86 -14.35
CA VAL A 74 -3.55 1.06 -13.17
C VAL A 74 -2.69 -0.14 -13.56
N ALA A 75 -3.05 -0.87 -14.61
CA ALA A 75 -2.26 -2.01 -15.08
C ALA A 75 -0.86 -1.59 -15.53
N ALA A 76 -0.75 -0.49 -16.28
CA ALA A 76 0.52 0.07 -16.70
C ALA A 76 1.38 0.51 -15.51
N LEU A 77 0.78 1.11 -14.48
CA LEU A 77 1.45 1.47 -13.24
C LEU A 77 1.92 0.22 -12.48
N ALA A 78 1.06 -0.78 -12.34
CA ALA A 78 1.40 -2.05 -11.69
C ALA A 78 2.61 -2.72 -12.36
N GLN A 79 2.63 -2.82 -13.69
CA GLN A 79 3.77 -3.39 -14.42
C GLN A 79 5.08 -2.62 -14.19
N ARG A 80 5.02 -1.30 -14.02
CA ARG A 80 6.22 -0.49 -13.70
C ARG A 80 6.71 -0.66 -12.27
N LEU A 81 5.81 -0.92 -11.34
CA LEU A 81 6.14 -1.07 -9.91
C LEU A 81 6.49 -2.50 -9.51
N LEU A 82 6.05 -3.48 -10.30
CA LEU A 82 6.35 -4.88 -10.04
C LEU A 82 7.81 -5.20 -10.40
N PRO A 83 8.51 -5.94 -9.55
CA PRO A 83 9.90 -6.31 -9.79
C PRO A 83 10.07 -7.49 -10.77
N LEU A 84 9.02 -7.87 -11.48
CA LEU A 84 9.00 -9.00 -12.40
C LEU A 84 8.80 -8.51 -13.81
N GLY A 85 9.68 -8.94 -14.71
CA GLY A 85 9.57 -8.65 -16.13
C GLY A 85 8.60 -9.59 -16.89
N PRO A 86 8.43 -9.38 -18.18
CA PRO A 86 7.52 -10.18 -19.02
C PRO A 86 7.91 -11.65 -19.11
N GLU A 87 9.16 -12.02 -18.80
CA GLU A 87 9.66 -13.40 -18.73
C GLU A 87 8.97 -14.24 -17.65
N SER A 88 8.37 -13.60 -16.65
CA SER A 88 7.56 -14.29 -15.62
C SER A 88 6.23 -14.78 -16.17
N GLY A 89 5.79 -14.30 -17.35
CA GLY A 89 4.46 -14.53 -17.89
C GLY A 89 3.32 -13.92 -17.07
N PHE A 90 3.66 -13.19 -15.99
CA PHE A 90 2.67 -12.55 -15.12
C PHE A 90 2.05 -11.32 -15.78
N ASP A 91 0.71 -11.27 -15.76
CA ASP A 91 -0.08 -10.11 -16.18
C ASP A 91 -1.14 -9.80 -15.10
N ALA A 92 -1.00 -8.67 -14.44
CA ALA A 92 -1.89 -8.29 -13.35
C ALA A 92 -3.38 -8.26 -13.75
N ARG A 93 -3.68 -7.95 -15.02
CA ARG A 93 -5.06 -7.89 -15.54
C ARG A 93 -5.72 -9.25 -15.66
N ARG A 94 -4.91 -10.28 -15.90
CA ARG A 94 -5.36 -11.66 -16.07
C ARG A 94 -5.26 -12.44 -14.76
N ASP A 95 -4.17 -12.23 -14.03
CA ASP A 95 -3.73 -13.16 -12.99
C ASP A 95 -4.13 -12.71 -11.59
N VAL A 96 -4.46 -11.42 -11.36
CA VAL A 96 -4.89 -10.93 -10.05
C VAL A 96 -6.40 -10.79 -9.99
N VAL A 97 -7.01 -11.41 -8.99
CA VAL A 97 -8.47 -11.38 -8.78
C VAL A 97 -8.82 -10.39 -7.67
N ARG A 98 -8.17 -10.52 -6.49
CA ARG A 98 -8.44 -9.65 -5.34
C ARG A 98 -7.22 -9.51 -4.45
N ILE A 99 -7.23 -8.45 -3.67
CA ILE A 99 -6.14 -8.11 -2.75
C ILE A 99 -6.73 -7.77 -1.39
N TRP A 100 -6.14 -8.35 -0.34
CA TRP A 100 -6.39 -8.01 1.04
C TRP A 100 -5.12 -7.40 1.62
N GLY A 101 -5.20 -6.24 2.26
CA GLY A 101 -4.03 -5.57 2.82
C GLY A 101 -4.22 -5.23 4.29
N GLY A 102 -3.27 -5.60 5.14
CA GLY A 102 -3.20 -5.22 6.53
C GLY A 102 -2.09 -4.22 6.79
N ALA A 103 -2.40 -3.09 7.45
CA ALA A 103 -1.41 -2.16 7.98
C ALA A 103 -1.29 -2.32 9.49
N TYR A 104 -0.05 -2.23 10.01
CA TYR A 104 0.29 -2.54 11.40
C TYR A 104 0.93 -1.36 12.13
N SER A 105 1.23 -0.27 11.43
CA SER A 105 1.78 0.95 12.01
C SER A 105 1.37 2.16 11.19
N MET A 106 1.09 3.26 11.87
CA MET A 106 0.93 4.58 11.24
C MET A 106 2.25 5.35 11.16
N GLN A 107 3.27 4.92 11.90
CA GLN A 107 4.59 5.52 11.93
C GLN A 107 5.59 4.63 11.19
N GLY A 108 5.66 4.78 9.87
CA GLY A 108 6.51 3.95 9.04
C GLY A 108 5.73 3.00 8.14
N VAL A 109 6.46 2.12 7.46
CA VAL A 109 5.87 1.16 6.53
C VAL A 109 5.90 -0.22 7.17
N ASP A 110 4.79 -0.63 7.79
CA ASP A 110 4.59 -2.00 8.25
C ASP A 110 3.25 -2.49 7.70
N PHE A 111 3.32 -3.29 6.64
CA PHE A 111 2.14 -3.82 5.97
C PHE A 111 2.39 -5.20 5.38
N CYS A 112 1.32 -5.96 5.23
CA CYS A 112 1.29 -7.22 4.52
C CYS A 112 0.01 -7.31 3.70
N ALA A 113 0.15 -7.74 2.46
CA ALA A 113 -0.97 -7.99 1.56
C ALA A 113 -1.01 -9.46 1.14
N VAL A 114 -2.21 -9.98 1.02
CA VAL A 114 -2.52 -11.28 0.41
C VAL A 114 -3.13 -10.99 -0.93
N VAL A 115 -2.49 -11.45 -1.99
CA VAL A 115 -2.93 -11.31 -3.38
C VAL A 115 -3.46 -12.66 -3.83
N GLU A 116 -4.74 -12.70 -4.16
CA GLU A 116 -5.40 -13.89 -4.70
C GLU A 116 -5.48 -13.83 -6.22
N GLY A 117 -5.23 -14.95 -6.86
CA GLY A 117 -5.22 -14.99 -8.32
C GLY A 117 -4.89 -16.35 -8.91
N THR A 118 -4.26 -16.34 -10.09
CA THR A 118 -3.73 -17.53 -10.73
C THR A 118 -2.30 -17.25 -11.16
N PHE A 119 -1.36 -17.93 -10.53
CA PHE A 119 0.06 -17.67 -10.69
C PHE A 119 0.77 -18.92 -11.21
N ASP A 120 1.85 -18.74 -11.98
CA ASP A 120 2.82 -19.79 -12.28
C ASP A 120 4.04 -19.62 -11.36
N PRO A 121 4.12 -20.37 -10.25
CA PRO A 121 5.23 -20.23 -9.30
C PRO A 121 6.59 -20.46 -9.95
N ALA A 122 6.68 -21.44 -10.84
CA ALA A 122 7.95 -21.78 -11.48
C ALA A 122 8.44 -20.68 -12.43
N ALA A 123 7.54 -20.06 -13.20
CA ALA A 123 7.90 -18.96 -14.07
C ALA A 123 8.28 -17.70 -13.26
N ILE A 124 7.53 -17.39 -12.20
CA ILE A 124 7.82 -16.27 -11.31
C ILE A 124 9.17 -16.44 -10.63
N HIS A 125 9.46 -17.63 -10.06
CA HIS A 125 10.74 -17.92 -9.43
C HIS A 125 11.91 -17.77 -10.40
N ARG A 126 11.81 -18.34 -11.62
CA ARG A 126 12.85 -18.18 -12.64
C ARG A 126 13.09 -16.73 -13.01
N ALA A 127 12.03 -15.96 -13.21
CA ALA A 127 12.14 -14.53 -13.56
C ALA A 127 12.78 -13.72 -12.42
N ALA A 128 12.42 -14.01 -11.17
CA ALA A 128 12.97 -13.35 -10.00
C ALA A 128 14.47 -13.69 -9.77
N GLU A 129 14.91 -14.90 -10.15
CA GLU A 129 16.30 -15.34 -10.01
C GLU A 129 17.26 -14.75 -11.04
N VAL A 130 16.76 -14.25 -12.17
CA VAL A 130 17.61 -13.61 -13.20
C VAL A 130 18.22 -12.27 -12.71
N GLY A 131 17.85 -11.83 -11.51
CA GLY A 131 18.49 -10.66 -10.89
C GLY A 131 18.12 -9.34 -11.58
N ALA A 132 16.94 -9.27 -12.14
CA ALA A 132 16.45 -8.07 -12.79
C ALA A 132 16.50 -6.90 -11.82
N VAL A 133 17.06 -5.79 -12.25
CA VAL A 133 16.93 -4.50 -11.56
C VAL A 133 15.47 -4.10 -11.66
N THR A 134 14.82 -3.92 -10.54
CA THR A 134 13.42 -3.48 -10.50
C THR A 134 13.27 -2.11 -11.16
N ALA A 135 12.06 -1.76 -11.58
CA ALA A 135 11.77 -0.41 -12.07
C ALA A 135 12.09 0.69 -11.03
N LEU A 136 12.24 0.31 -9.77
CA LEU A 136 12.67 1.17 -8.67
C LEU A 136 14.20 1.37 -8.60
N GLY A 137 14.95 0.72 -9.50
CA GLY A 137 16.42 0.88 -9.61
C GLY A 137 17.23 0.08 -8.57
N ALA A 138 16.58 -0.78 -7.78
CA ALA A 138 17.25 -1.65 -6.81
C ALA A 138 17.20 -3.11 -7.25
N PRO A 139 18.25 -3.92 -6.96
CA PRO A 139 18.25 -5.33 -7.29
C PRO A 139 17.20 -6.08 -6.48
N LEU A 140 16.59 -7.09 -7.10
CA LEU A 140 15.77 -8.05 -6.39
C LEU A 140 16.69 -9.06 -5.69
N VAL A 141 16.55 -9.17 -4.37
CA VAL A 141 17.37 -10.05 -3.53
C VAL A 141 16.52 -11.23 -3.10
N LYS A 142 17.03 -12.44 -3.40
CA LYS A 142 16.44 -13.69 -2.92
C LYS A 142 16.98 -14.03 -1.54
N SER A 143 16.10 -14.37 -0.63
CA SER A 143 16.41 -14.98 0.67
C SER A 143 15.46 -16.14 0.94
N SER A 144 15.73 -16.94 1.96
CA SER A 144 14.83 -18.02 2.37
C SER A 144 14.33 -17.75 3.79
N TYR A 145 13.03 -17.88 3.99
CA TYR A 145 12.42 -17.77 5.31
C TYR A 145 11.27 -18.75 5.46
N ALA A 146 11.27 -19.50 6.56
CA ALA A 146 10.21 -20.49 6.85
C ALA A 146 10.01 -21.53 5.73
N GLY A 147 11.09 -21.87 5.00
CA GLY A 147 11.04 -22.81 3.88
C GLY A 147 10.40 -22.22 2.60
N ASN A 148 10.22 -20.91 2.52
CA ASN A 148 9.74 -20.22 1.33
C ASN A 148 10.81 -19.28 0.78
N ASP A 149 10.83 -19.10 -0.54
CA ASP A 149 11.67 -18.13 -1.21
C ASP A 149 11.04 -16.73 -1.10
N LEU A 150 11.75 -15.83 -0.44
CA LEU A 150 11.37 -14.44 -0.25
C LEU A 150 12.20 -13.56 -1.17
N TYR A 151 11.55 -12.80 -2.03
CA TYR A 151 12.17 -11.86 -2.96
C TYR A 151 11.92 -10.43 -2.50
N THR A 152 12.98 -9.67 -2.25
CA THR A 152 12.87 -8.30 -1.72
C THR A 152 13.68 -7.31 -2.54
N SER A 153 13.19 -6.09 -2.62
CA SER A 153 13.88 -4.92 -3.14
C SER A 153 13.57 -3.73 -2.24
N ASP A 154 14.60 -3.13 -1.63
CA ASP A 154 14.44 -1.99 -0.69
C ASP A 154 13.38 -2.25 0.42
N ASN A 155 13.41 -3.39 1.08
CA ASN A 155 12.48 -3.81 2.15
C ASN A 155 11.03 -4.08 1.69
N ILE A 156 10.74 -3.99 0.40
CA ILE A 156 9.45 -4.41 -0.17
C ILE A 156 9.68 -5.69 -0.95
N GLY A 157 8.79 -6.65 -0.81
CA GLY A 157 8.97 -7.93 -1.47
C GLY A 157 7.69 -8.73 -1.63
N PHE A 158 7.90 -9.97 -2.07
CA PHE A 158 6.82 -10.93 -2.23
C PHE A 158 7.29 -12.36 -2.00
N VAL A 159 6.33 -13.24 -1.75
CA VAL A 159 6.48 -14.70 -1.66
C VAL A 159 5.31 -15.34 -2.40
N VAL A 160 5.58 -16.28 -3.29
CA VAL A 160 4.56 -17.14 -3.87
C VAL A 160 4.30 -18.28 -2.90
N VAL A 161 3.14 -18.27 -2.25
CA VAL A 161 2.78 -19.28 -1.23
C VAL A 161 2.16 -20.50 -1.88
N THR A 162 1.19 -20.28 -2.78
CA THR A 162 0.53 -21.31 -3.58
C THR A 162 0.35 -20.81 -5.01
N PRO A 163 -0.11 -21.63 -5.98
CA PRO A 163 -0.50 -21.15 -7.30
C PRO A 163 -1.65 -20.12 -7.29
N HIS A 164 -2.31 -19.94 -6.15
CA HIS A 164 -3.46 -19.03 -6.02
C HIS A 164 -3.22 -17.87 -5.05
N VAL A 165 -2.13 -17.91 -4.27
CA VAL A 165 -1.87 -16.93 -3.21
C VAL A 165 -0.43 -16.46 -3.24
N VAL A 166 -0.26 -15.14 -3.32
CA VAL A 166 1.00 -14.42 -3.17
C VAL A 166 0.91 -13.51 -1.95
N LEU A 167 1.92 -13.54 -1.08
CA LEU A 167 2.13 -12.51 -0.06
C LEU A 167 2.97 -11.39 -0.65
N ALA A 168 2.59 -10.14 -0.40
CA ALA A 168 3.36 -8.96 -0.75
C ALA A 168 3.40 -7.99 0.43
N GLY A 169 4.47 -7.20 0.57
CA GLY A 169 4.57 -6.28 1.68
C GLY A 169 6.01 -5.89 2.00
N ASN A 170 6.21 -5.29 3.17
CA ASN A 170 7.54 -5.14 3.70
C ASN A 170 8.04 -6.47 4.29
N GLU A 171 9.36 -6.63 4.38
CA GLU A 171 9.98 -7.89 4.81
C GLU A 171 9.46 -8.35 6.18
N THR A 172 9.29 -7.43 7.13
CA THR A 172 8.74 -7.75 8.46
C THR A 172 7.31 -8.29 8.39
N GLY A 173 6.44 -7.63 7.63
CA GLY A 173 5.05 -8.07 7.46
C GLY A 173 4.95 -9.44 6.80
N ILE A 174 5.75 -9.68 5.74
CA ILE A 174 5.80 -10.99 5.06
C ILE A 174 6.30 -12.08 6.02
N ARG A 175 7.39 -11.85 6.76
CA ARG A 175 7.93 -12.85 7.71
C ARG A 175 6.91 -13.21 8.78
N ARG A 176 6.20 -12.23 9.34
CA ARG A 176 5.11 -12.47 10.31
C ARG A 176 3.97 -13.29 9.70
N ALA A 177 3.63 -13.07 8.43
CA ALA A 177 2.64 -13.89 7.72
C ALA A 177 3.14 -15.32 7.49
N LEU A 178 4.41 -15.51 7.10
CA LEU A 178 5.02 -16.82 6.93
C LEU A 178 5.14 -17.60 8.24
N ASP A 179 5.32 -16.94 9.38
CA ASP A 179 5.32 -17.59 10.69
C ASP A 179 3.97 -18.25 11.00
N ARG A 180 2.87 -17.73 10.46
CA ARG A 180 1.55 -18.35 10.61
C ARG A 180 1.42 -19.67 9.85
N LEU A 181 2.18 -19.86 8.77
CA LEU A 181 2.24 -21.12 8.01
C LEU A 181 2.95 -22.25 8.76
N ARG A 182 3.72 -21.94 9.80
CA ARG A 182 4.42 -22.93 10.61
C ARG A 182 3.55 -23.61 11.66
N GLY A 183 2.36 -23.06 11.92
CA GLY A 183 1.42 -23.61 12.89
C GLY A 183 0.59 -24.74 12.30
N SER A 184 0.11 -25.63 13.15
CA SER A 184 -0.83 -26.69 12.76
C SER A 184 -2.24 -26.16 12.44
N LYS A 185 -2.52 -24.91 12.78
CA LYS A 185 -3.81 -24.23 12.54
C LYS A 185 -3.59 -22.85 11.97
N LEU A 186 -4.24 -22.60 10.85
CA LEU A 186 -4.32 -21.29 10.22
C LEU A 186 -5.67 -20.68 10.56
N GLU A 187 -5.70 -19.76 11.53
CA GLU A 187 -6.91 -19.07 12.00
C GLU A 187 -6.79 -17.57 11.73
N ARG A 188 -7.90 -16.89 11.42
CA ARG A 188 -7.90 -15.44 11.22
C ARG A 188 -7.55 -14.73 12.53
N ALA A 189 -6.54 -13.84 12.47
CA ALA A 189 -6.13 -13.00 13.58
C ALA A 189 -6.56 -11.52 13.39
N VAL A 190 -7.22 -11.23 12.28
CA VAL A 190 -7.80 -9.93 11.97
C VAL A 190 -9.14 -9.79 12.72
N PRO A 191 -9.45 -8.62 13.32
CA PRO A 191 -10.73 -8.40 14.00
C PRO A 191 -11.93 -8.69 13.10
N ALA A 192 -12.92 -9.44 13.62
CA ALA A 192 -14.09 -9.89 12.85
C ALA A 192 -14.85 -8.71 12.20
N TRP A 193 -15.05 -7.61 12.94
CA TRP A 193 -15.74 -6.44 12.42
C TRP A 193 -15.05 -5.80 11.19
N MET A 194 -13.70 -5.83 11.13
CA MET A 194 -12.96 -5.36 9.95
C MET A 194 -13.18 -6.29 8.77
N VAL A 195 -13.20 -7.60 9.03
CA VAL A 195 -13.48 -8.61 7.99
C VAL A 195 -14.89 -8.46 7.45
N ASP A 196 -15.87 -8.18 8.31
CA ASP A 196 -17.28 -7.96 7.90
C ASP A 196 -17.39 -6.76 6.96
N ILE A 197 -16.71 -5.65 7.26
CA ILE A 197 -16.67 -4.47 6.37
C ILE A 197 -15.95 -4.82 5.06
N ALA A 198 -14.78 -5.44 5.15
CA ALA A 198 -13.97 -5.78 3.98
C ALA A 198 -14.64 -6.85 3.08
N SER A 199 -15.58 -7.63 3.63
CA SER A 199 -16.36 -8.64 2.91
C SER A 199 -17.75 -8.15 2.48
N ALA A 200 -18.00 -6.83 2.54
CA ALA A 200 -19.29 -6.26 2.17
C ALA A 200 -19.67 -6.61 0.73
N LYS A 201 -20.88 -7.12 0.55
CA LYS A 201 -21.38 -7.48 -0.78
C LYS A 201 -21.49 -6.23 -1.65
N ASN A 202 -21.16 -6.38 -2.93
CA ASN A 202 -21.22 -5.32 -3.94
C ASN A 202 -20.23 -4.16 -3.75
N ALA A 203 -19.26 -4.28 -2.84
CA ALA A 203 -18.15 -3.36 -2.77
C ALA A 203 -16.97 -3.89 -3.60
N ALA A 204 -16.48 -3.08 -4.52
CA ALA A 204 -15.26 -3.38 -5.27
C ALA A 204 -14.00 -2.98 -4.50
N MET A 205 -14.15 -2.13 -3.49
CA MET A 205 -13.12 -1.84 -2.50
C MET A 205 -13.77 -1.61 -1.14
N ALA A 206 -13.07 -1.96 -0.10
CA ALA A 206 -13.50 -1.73 1.27
C ALA A 206 -12.30 -1.44 2.18
N GLY A 207 -12.52 -0.73 3.25
CA GLY A 207 -11.50 -0.45 4.25
C GLY A 207 -12.12 -0.28 5.64
N ALA A 208 -11.40 -0.80 6.63
CA ALA A 208 -11.74 -0.66 8.03
C ALA A 208 -10.46 -0.35 8.82
N ALA A 209 -10.52 0.59 9.77
CA ALA A 209 -9.37 0.88 10.63
C ALA A 209 -9.81 1.13 12.06
N ASP A 210 -8.98 0.69 13.01
CA ASP A 210 -9.05 1.04 14.41
C ASP A 210 -7.90 1.99 14.75
N LEU A 211 -8.23 3.24 14.99
CA LEU A 211 -7.30 4.31 15.30
C LEU A 211 -7.39 4.74 16.77
N SER A 212 -8.10 3.97 17.62
CA SER A 212 -8.36 4.35 19.02
C SER A 212 -7.08 4.61 19.81
N ASP A 213 -6.03 3.83 19.53
CA ASP A 213 -4.73 3.92 20.20
C ASP A 213 -3.64 4.52 19.25
N GLN A 214 -4.06 5.13 18.14
CA GLN A 214 -3.14 5.67 17.15
C GLN A 214 -3.11 7.20 17.18
N THR A 215 -1.91 7.75 16.99
CA THR A 215 -1.73 9.19 16.78
C THR A 215 -1.41 9.42 15.31
N PRO A 216 -2.36 9.95 14.51
CA PRO A 216 -2.10 10.23 13.10
C PRO A 216 -0.95 11.23 12.95
N PRO A 217 0.02 11.01 12.04
CA PRO A 217 1.15 11.90 11.86
C PRO A 217 0.79 13.16 11.05
N GLY A 218 1.41 14.29 11.38
CA GLY A 218 1.44 15.50 10.56
C GLY A 218 0.06 16.03 10.16
N VAL A 219 -0.16 16.22 8.86
CA VAL A 219 -1.41 16.80 8.32
C VAL A 219 -2.62 15.90 8.57
N LEU A 220 -2.43 14.60 8.71
CA LEU A 220 -3.51 13.68 9.05
C LEU A 220 -4.04 13.90 10.46
N ALA A 221 -3.23 14.42 11.37
CA ALA A 221 -3.65 14.72 12.73
C ALA A 221 -4.80 15.74 12.79
N SER A 222 -4.81 16.73 11.88
CA SER A 222 -5.89 17.72 11.82
C SER A 222 -7.17 17.20 11.17
N ALA A 223 -7.05 16.21 10.28
CA ALA A 223 -8.19 15.65 9.54
C ALA A 223 -8.80 14.43 10.25
N LEU A 224 -7.98 13.63 10.92
CA LEU A 224 -8.36 12.40 11.60
C LEU A 224 -8.22 12.49 13.13
N GLY A 225 -7.94 13.68 13.68
CA GLY A 225 -7.80 13.86 15.12
C GLY A 225 -9.07 13.45 15.86
N GLY A 226 -8.94 12.51 16.83
CA GLY A 226 -10.07 11.98 17.59
C GLY A 226 -10.89 10.90 16.89
N VAL A 227 -10.58 10.52 15.64
CA VAL A 227 -11.19 9.38 14.96
C VAL A 227 -10.75 8.09 15.66
N ARG A 228 -11.72 7.26 16.03
CA ARG A 228 -11.50 5.93 16.60
C ARG A 228 -11.60 4.83 15.56
N HIS A 229 -12.65 4.87 14.75
CA HIS A 229 -12.83 3.88 13.70
C HIS A 229 -13.08 4.53 12.35
N VAL A 230 -12.60 3.89 11.31
CA VAL A 230 -12.87 4.23 9.92
C VAL A 230 -13.53 3.05 9.26
N ARG A 231 -14.60 3.30 8.51
CA ARG A 231 -15.28 2.32 7.65
C ARG A 231 -15.50 2.96 6.30
N VAL A 232 -15.08 2.29 5.21
CA VAL A 232 -15.27 2.79 3.86
C VAL A 232 -15.59 1.65 2.92
N LEU A 233 -16.50 1.89 1.99
CA LEU A 233 -16.87 1.00 0.89
C LEU A 233 -16.78 1.82 -0.40
N GLY A 234 -16.48 1.15 -1.51
CA GLY A 234 -16.43 1.82 -2.79
C GLY A 234 -16.65 0.89 -3.97
N ASN A 235 -16.93 1.49 -5.11
CA ASN A 235 -17.00 0.82 -6.40
C ASN A 235 -16.38 1.69 -7.51
N PHE A 236 -16.13 1.08 -8.66
CA PHE A 236 -15.54 1.72 -9.83
C PHE A 236 -16.58 2.00 -10.93
N ASP A 237 -17.85 2.19 -10.55
CA ASP A 237 -18.92 2.56 -11.46
C ASP A 237 -18.81 4.03 -11.88
N ALA A 238 -19.54 4.42 -12.92
CA ALA A 238 -19.61 5.82 -13.34
C ALA A 238 -19.99 6.74 -12.16
N PRO A 239 -19.32 7.87 -11.97
CA PRO A 239 -18.39 8.56 -12.89
C PRO A 239 -16.92 8.15 -12.79
N GLY A 240 -16.55 7.14 -12.00
CA GLY A 240 -15.19 6.63 -11.87
C GLY A 240 -14.94 5.89 -10.57
N LEU A 241 -14.84 6.58 -9.44
CA LEU A 241 -14.73 5.98 -8.11
C LEU A 241 -15.78 6.58 -7.20
N ASN A 242 -16.64 5.76 -6.66
CA ASN A 242 -17.63 6.15 -5.67
C ASN A 242 -17.24 5.56 -4.31
N LEU A 243 -17.25 6.38 -3.28
CA LEU A 243 -16.95 5.99 -1.92
C LEU A 243 -18.14 6.35 -1.02
N ALA A 244 -18.40 5.50 -0.04
CA ALA A 244 -19.29 5.77 1.08
C ALA A 244 -18.64 5.23 2.36
N GLY A 245 -18.78 5.96 3.47
CA GLY A 245 -18.14 5.53 4.69
C GLY A 245 -18.57 6.32 5.91
N ALA A 246 -17.94 5.98 7.03
CA ALA A 246 -18.13 6.67 8.29
C ALA A 246 -16.81 6.75 9.07
N LEU A 247 -16.62 7.88 9.72
CA LEU A 247 -15.58 8.12 10.71
C LEU A 247 -16.26 8.18 12.08
N THR A 248 -15.93 7.25 12.97
CA THR A 248 -16.47 7.23 14.33
C THR A 248 -15.53 7.96 15.27
N TYR A 249 -16.04 8.92 16.01
CA TYR A 249 -15.32 9.73 17.00
C TYR A 249 -15.60 9.25 18.42
N ALA A 250 -14.85 9.78 19.38
CA ALA A 250 -15.05 9.47 20.79
C ALA A 250 -16.41 9.96 21.32
N ASP A 251 -16.87 11.08 20.79
CA ASP A 251 -18.08 11.77 21.24
C ASP A 251 -18.73 12.57 20.08
N ALA A 252 -19.95 13.01 20.27
CA ALA A 252 -20.75 13.73 19.29
C ALA A 252 -20.21 15.15 19.01
N GLU A 253 -19.56 15.79 19.97
CA GLU A 253 -18.98 17.12 19.79
C GLU A 253 -17.80 17.07 18.82
N SER A 254 -16.91 16.09 19.00
CA SER A 254 -15.79 15.81 18.09
C SER A 254 -16.28 15.48 16.68
N ALA A 255 -17.35 14.69 16.55
CA ALA A 255 -17.95 14.38 15.26
C ALA A 255 -18.53 15.64 14.58
N ALA A 256 -19.27 16.48 15.30
CA ALA A 256 -19.83 17.73 14.79
C ALA A 256 -18.73 18.72 14.37
N HIS A 257 -17.65 18.84 15.16
CA HIS A 257 -16.49 19.64 14.80
C HIS A 257 -15.87 19.15 13.50
N ALA A 258 -15.69 17.85 13.34
CA ALA A 258 -15.12 17.25 12.13
C ALA A 258 -15.97 17.53 10.87
N VAL A 259 -17.31 17.49 10.98
CA VAL A 259 -18.21 17.90 9.88
C VAL A 259 -17.90 19.34 9.42
N SER A 260 -17.74 20.25 10.38
CA SER A 260 -17.41 21.65 10.09
C SER A 260 -16.05 21.81 9.41
N VAL A 261 -15.03 21.07 9.89
CA VAL A 261 -13.69 21.05 9.28
C VAL A 261 -13.74 20.49 7.87
N MET A 262 -14.46 19.39 7.63
CA MET A 262 -14.60 18.79 6.30
C MET A 262 -15.30 19.71 5.32
N HIS A 263 -16.34 20.42 5.73
CA HIS A 263 -16.99 21.42 4.89
C HIS A 263 -16.05 22.57 4.53
N SER A 264 -15.27 23.06 5.50
CA SER A 264 -14.28 24.12 5.28
C SER A 264 -13.16 23.67 4.33
N MET A 265 -12.66 22.43 4.48
CA MET A 265 -11.64 21.85 3.60
C MET A 265 -12.18 21.65 2.18
N THR A 266 -13.41 21.17 2.04
CA THR A 266 -14.04 20.99 0.72
C THR A 266 -14.20 22.35 0.02
N GLY A 267 -14.64 23.38 0.74
CA GLY A 267 -14.71 24.75 0.22
C GLY A 267 -13.35 25.29 -0.22
N ALA A 268 -12.31 25.09 0.60
CA ALA A 268 -10.93 25.49 0.27
C ALA A 268 -10.37 24.74 -0.94
N LEU A 269 -10.66 23.45 -1.08
CA LEU A 269 -10.28 22.65 -2.25
C LEU A 269 -10.99 23.12 -3.52
N MET A 270 -12.27 23.51 -3.43
CA MET A 270 -13.02 24.06 -4.56
C MET A 270 -12.41 25.39 -5.04
N ILE A 271 -12.03 26.27 -4.11
CA ILE A 271 -11.38 27.55 -4.44
C ILE A 271 -9.98 27.31 -5.02
N ALA A 272 -9.20 26.43 -4.41
CA ALA A 272 -7.85 26.09 -4.88
C ALA A 272 -7.88 25.37 -6.24
N GLY A 273 -8.86 24.49 -6.49
CA GLY A 273 -9.07 23.84 -7.77
C GLY A 273 -9.42 24.82 -8.89
N ALA A 274 -10.24 25.83 -8.59
CA ALA A 274 -10.58 26.90 -9.54
C ALA A 274 -9.40 27.86 -9.82
N ALA A 275 -8.47 27.99 -8.87
CA ALA A 275 -7.34 28.92 -8.95
C ALA A 275 -6.01 28.24 -9.35
N SER A 276 -5.98 26.90 -9.49
CA SER A 276 -4.71 26.19 -9.65
C SER A 276 -4.19 26.24 -11.08
N ALA A 277 -2.90 26.58 -11.21
CA ALA A 277 -2.12 26.44 -12.44
C ALA A 277 -1.94 24.96 -12.89
N PHE A 278 -2.51 24.00 -12.17
CA PHE A 278 -2.43 22.57 -12.45
C PHE A 278 -3.55 22.02 -13.34
N GLY A 279 -4.30 22.89 -14.00
CA GLY A 279 -5.44 22.52 -14.84
C GLY A 279 -6.70 22.21 -14.01
N ASN A 280 -7.84 22.08 -14.68
CA ASN A 280 -9.12 21.72 -14.07
C ASN A 280 -9.09 20.29 -13.52
N ILE A 281 -8.54 20.09 -12.31
CA ILE A 281 -8.75 18.83 -11.58
C ILE A 281 -10.18 18.90 -11.06
N PRO A 282 -11.09 18.02 -11.51
CA PRO A 282 -12.45 18.00 -11.02
C PRO A 282 -12.44 17.76 -9.51
N VAL A 283 -12.99 18.69 -8.75
CA VAL A 283 -13.14 18.52 -7.31
C VAL A 283 -14.20 17.46 -7.07
N PRO A 284 -13.92 16.42 -6.24
CA PRO A 284 -14.89 15.40 -5.94
C PRO A 284 -16.12 15.99 -5.26
N LYS A 285 -17.29 15.49 -5.61
CA LYS A 285 -18.51 15.79 -4.86
C LYS A 285 -18.47 15.03 -3.54
N ILE A 286 -18.27 15.73 -2.44
CA ILE A 286 -18.25 15.16 -1.09
C ILE A 286 -19.47 15.67 -0.34
N HIS A 287 -20.26 14.74 0.20
CA HIS A 287 -21.36 15.01 1.12
C HIS A 287 -21.00 14.43 2.47
N THR A 288 -21.25 15.18 3.53
CA THR A 288 -21.00 14.75 4.91
C THR A 288 -22.20 15.01 5.76
N GLU A 289 -22.51 14.05 6.64
CA GLU A 289 -23.57 14.13 7.63
C GLU A 289 -23.03 13.69 8.98
N GLY A 290 -23.37 14.45 10.04
CA GLY A 290 -23.10 14.05 11.42
C GLY A 290 -24.29 13.29 12.01
N GLN A 291 -24.05 12.11 12.58
CA GLN A 291 -25.04 11.35 13.31
C GLN A 291 -24.43 10.77 14.58
N ALA A 292 -24.86 11.29 15.74
CA ALA A 292 -24.24 10.94 17.01
C ALA A 292 -22.71 11.10 16.96
N ASN A 293 -21.97 10.01 17.20
CA ASN A 293 -20.51 10.00 17.18
C ASN A 293 -19.92 9.73 15.79
N ASP A 294 -20.75 9.54 14.78
CA ASP A 294 -20.30 9.23 13.41
C ASP A 294 -20.39 10.47 12.51
N LEU A 295 -19.36 10.65 11.69
CA LEU A 295 -19.39 11.47 10.50
C LEU A 295 -19.53 10.52 9.29
N ALA A 296 -20.74 10.43 8.74
CA ALA A 296 -20.96 9.71 7.51
C ALA A 296 -20.55 10.59 6.31
N PHE A 297 -19.99 9.96 5.29
CA PHE A 297 -19.62 10.66 4.06
C PHE A 297 -19.91 9.83 2.81
N THR A 298 -20.16 10.53 1.71
CA THR A 298 -20.11 9.97 0.37
C THR A 298 -19.22 10.85 -0.51
N ALA A 299 -18.47 10.24 -1.41
CA ALA A 299 -17.62 10.96 -2.34
C ALA A 299 -17.66 10.29 -3.72
N ALA A 300 -17.77 11.10 -4.78
CA ALA A 300 -17.73 10.64 -6.16
C ALA A 300 -16.60 11.34 -6.91
N PHE A 301 -15.68 10.56 -7.44
CA PHE A 301 -14.52 11.02 -8.20
C PHE A 301 -14.72 10.68 -9.66
N GLN A 302 -14.59 11.67 -10.53
CA GLN A 302 -14.58 11.45 -11.96
C GLN A 302 -13.26 10.76 -12.37
N GLU A 303 -13.31 9.98 -13.44
CA GLU A 303 -12.13 9.32 -14.01
C GLU A 303 -10.96 10.31 -14.24
N SER A 304 -11.26 11.48 -14.78
CA SER A 304 -10.26 12.53 -15.03
C SER A 304 -9.54 13.04 -13.77
N ALA A 305 -10.17 12.90 -12.59
CA ALA A 305 -9.56 13.24 -11.31
C ALA A 305 -8.67 12.11 -10.76
N LEU A 306 -8.90 10.86 -11.17
CA LEU A 306 -8.16 9.70 -10.69
C LEU A 306 -6.78 9.57 -11.37
N ARG A 307 -6.65 9.94 -12.64
CA ARG A 307 -5.37 9.90 -13.37
C ARG A 307 -4.25 10.72 -12.71
N PRO A 308 -4.47 11.99 -12.32
CA PRO A 308 -3.46 12.74 -11.56
C PRO A 308 -3.06 12.08 -10.24
N LEU A 309 -3.98 11.36 -9.57
CA LEU A 309 -3.68 10.62 -8.36
C LEU A 309 -2.78 9.41 -8.64
N LEU A 310 -3.00 8.68 -9.74
CA LEU A 310 -2.10 7.60 -10.18
C LEU A 310 -0.70 8.12 -10.49
N ASN A 311 -0.58 9.26 -11.18
CA ASN A 311 0.71 9.92 -11.45
C ASN A 311 1.42 10.33 -10.15
N LEU A 312 0.65 10.78 -9.15
CA LEU A 312 1.19 11.11 -7.84
C LEU A 312 1.75 9.88 -7.13
N VAL A 313 1.02 8.75 -7.14
CA VAL A 313 1.51 7.45 -6.61
C VAL A 313 2.80 7.05 -7.30
N GLU A 314 2.87 7.15 -8.63
CA GLU A 314 4.09 6.87 -9.39
C GLU A 314 5.25 7.79 -8.97
N SER A 315 4.99 9.07 -8.77
CA SER A 315 6.04 10.03 -8.38
C SER A 315 6.63 9.74 -7.00
N PHE A 316 5.83 9.23 -6.08
CA PHE A 316 6.30 8.82 -4.75
C PHE A 316 7.10 7.51 -4.78
N SER A 317 6.81 6.64 -5.75
CA SER A 317 7.52 5.37 -5.92
C SER A 317 8.88 5.53 -6.59
N ARG A 318 9.12 6.66 -7.27
CA ARG A 318 10.42 6.96 -7.88
C ARG A 318 11.38 7.46 -6.80
N LYS A 319 12.45 6.71 -6.56
CA LYS A 319 13.58 7.20 -5.77
C LYS A 319 14.13 8.47 -6.44
N PRO A 320 14.38 9.58 -5.73
CA PRO A 320 15.12 10.69 -6.31
C PRO A 320 16.43 10.14 -6.84
N ALA A 321 16.74 10.40 -8.13
CA ALA A 321 17.99 9.99 -8.74
C ALA A 321 19.13 10.44 -7.81
N GLN A 322 19.87 9.49 -7.24
CA GLN A 322 21.10 9.83 -6.52
C GLN A 322 21.99 10.58 -7.52
N PRO A 323 22.45 11.79 -7.19
CA PRO A 323 23.44 12.45 -8.04
C PRO A 323 24.57 11.46 -8.24
N ALA A 324 24.93 11.20 -9.50
CA ALA A 324 26.04 10.33 -9.85
C ALA A 324 27.20 10.70 -8.93
N PRO A 325 27.89 9.72 -8.30
CA PRO A 325 29.01 10.00 -7.43
C PRO A 325 29.95 10.90 -8.24
N GLY A 326 30.12 12.14 -7.76
CA GLY A 326 30.84 13.17 -8.48
C GLY A 326 32.16 12.59 -8.89
N ARG A 327 32.40 12.60 -10.19
CA ARG A 327 33.69 12.22 -10.77
C ARG A 327 34.71 13.01 -9.96
N ALA A 328 35.45 12.32 -9.08
CA ALA A 328 36.45 12.94 -8.25
C ALA A 328 37.29 13.84 -9.18
N ALA A 329 37.29 15.13 -8.88
CA ALA A 329 38.09 16.09 -9.65
C ALA A 329 39.52 15.54 -9.64
N ALA A 330 40.05 15.31 -10.86
CA ALA A 330 41.42 14.86 -11.02
C ALA A 330 42.32 15.82 -10.20
N PRO A 331 43.26 15.31 -9.41
CA PRO A 331 44.15 16.17 -8.64
C PRO A 331 44.82 17.17 -9.60
N ALA A 332 44.71 18.45 -9.28
CA ALA A 332 45.31 19.51 -10.04
C ALA A 332 46.82 19.22 -10.19
N SER A 333 47.30 19.17 -11.45
CA SER A 333 48.73 19.05 -11.73
C SER A 333 49.51 20.12 -10.96
N PRO A 334 50.62 19.74 -10.31
CA PRO A 334 51.45 20.72 -9.60
C PRO A 334 52.00 21.78 -10.59
N ALA A 335 51.84 23.03 -10.19
CA ALA A 335 52.40 24.16 -10.97
C ALA A 335 53.92 24.03 -11.16
N PRO A 336 54.47 24.38 -12.36
CA PRO A 336 55.88 24.33 -12.59
C PRO A 336 56.61 25.27 -11.66
N ALA A 337 57.71 24.75 -11.04
CA ALA A 337 58.57 25.50 -10.15
C ALA A 337 59.15 26.74 -10.85
N ALA A 338 59.09 27.91 -10.21
CA ALA A 338 59.67 29.12 -10.71
C ALA A 338 61.21 29.01 -10.75
N PRO A 339 61.90 29.57 -11.74
CA PRO A 339 63.34 29.52 -11.82
C PRO A 339 63.95 30.40 -10.71
N VAL A 340 64.87 29.79 -9.98
CA VAL A 340 65.73 30.48 -9.01
C VAL A 340 66.70 31.36 -9.76
N ARG A 341 66.72 32.66 -9.44
CA ARG A 341 67.79 33.59 -9.82
C ARG A 341 68.81 33.70 -8.72
#